data_cb8069e84d8324cde261965f1d652d85
#
_entry.id   cb8069e84d8324cde261965f1d652d85
#
_cell.length_a   1.000
_cell.length_b   1.000
_cell.length_c   1.000
_cell.angle_alpha   90.00
_cell.angle_beta   90.00
_cell.angle_gamma   90.00
#
_symmetry.space_group_name_H-M   'P 1'
#
loop_
_entity.id
_entity.type
_entity.pdbx_description
1 polymer ?
#
loop_
_entity_poly.entity_id
_entity_poly.type
_entity_poly.pdbx_seq_one_letter_code
_entity_poly.pdbx_strand_id
1 'polypeptide(L)'
;MDELYAKPGHLLRRAQQISTALFTEECTVHDLTSVQYAALVAIDENPGVDATRLSGLIAFDRSTLGGVIERLEAKDLIYRRPSEEDKRIKLLYLSPAGRDMLVTVTAAVERVQERILEPLRPADRKTFIQLLTQLVNLHNDTLPSSLRLVVDRETAEDTGAPPAVTDGNTKRGKAAAGRKVKRR
;
A
#
# COMPACT_ATOMS: atom_id res chain seq x y z
N MET A 1 -27.01 -20.12 -4.21
CA MET A 1 -25.74 -19.99 -3.47
C MET A 1 -24.65 -19.31 -4.33
N ASP A 2 -24.71 -19.44 -5.63
CA ASP A 2 -23.66 -18.92 -6.54
C ASP A 2 -23.53 -17.39 -6.53
N GLU A 3 -24.62 -16.68 -6.24
CA GLU A 3 -24.63 -15.20 -6.23
C GLU A 3 -23.77 -14.60 -5.09
N LEU A 4 -23.66 -15.24 -3.93
CA LEU A 4 -22.84 -14.77 -2.82
C LEU A 4 -21.35 -14.84 -3.16
N TYR A 5 -20.91 -15.94 -3.75
CA TYR A 5 -19.50 -16.23 -4.02
C TYR A 5 -18.91 -15.32 -5.13
N ALA A 6 -19.74 -14.72 -5.98
CA ALA A 6 -19.35 -13.74 -6.98
C ALA A 6 -19.37 -12.28 -6.48
N LYS A 7 -19.84 -12.01 -5.26
CA LYS A 7 -19.91 -10.66 -4.71
C LYS A 7 -18.48 -10.14 -4.39
N PRO A 8 -18.12 -8.91 -4.80
CA PRO A 8 -16.79 -8.34 -4.54
C PRO A 8 -16.37 -8.38 -3.06
N GLY A 9 -17.26 -8.05 -2.14
CA GLY A 9 -16.95 -8.08 -0.70
C GLY A 9 -16.61 -9.47 -0.18
N HIS A 10 -17.29 -10.52 -0.70
CA HIS A 10 -16.97 -11.90 -0.38
C HIS A 10 -15.60 -12.32 -0.95
N LEU A 11 -15.33 -11.96 -2.19
CA LEU A 11 -14.05 -12.24 -2.86
C LEU A 11 -12.87 -11.57 -2.16
N LEU A 12 -13.01 -10.29 -1.76
CA LEU A 12 -11.99 -9.59 -0.99
C LEU A 12 -11.71 -10.26 0.36
N ARG A 13 -12.77 -10.69 1.07
CA ARG A 13 -12.62 -11.44 2.32
C ARG A 13 -11.87 -12.76 2.11
N ARG A 14 -12.23 -13.50 1.04
CA ARG A 14 -11.53 -14.76 0.69
C ARG A 14 -10.09 -14.51 0.30
N ALA A 15 -9.81 -13.49 -0.50
CA ALA A 15 -8.44 -13.11 -0.85
C ALA A 15 -7.61 -12.80 0.39
N GLN A 16 -8.16 -12.05 1.35
CA GLN A 16 -7.50 -11.76 2.62
C GLN A 16 -7.20 -13.03 3.43
N GLN A 17 -8.13 -13.98 3.50
CA GLN A 17 -7.91 -15.27 4.18
C GLN A 17 -6.79 -16.07 3.51
N ILE A 18 -6.78 -16.13 2.17
CA ILE A 18 -5.75 -16.82 1.39
C ILE A 18 -4.38 -16.17 1.63
N SER A 19 -4.29 -14.84 1.51
CA SER A 19 -3.06 -14.09 1.75
C SER A 19 -2.50 -14.35 3.16
N THR A 20 -3.36 -14.34 4.19
CA THR A 20 -2.96 -14.63 5.57
C THR A 20 -2.47 -16.07 5.74
N ALA A 21 -3.12 -17.04 5.12
CA ALA A 21 -2.72 -18.44 5.18
C ALA A 21 -1.34 -18.67 4.51
N LEU A 22 -1.15 -18.12 3.30
CA LEU A 22 0.11 -18.19 2.58
C LEU A 22 1.25 -17.54 3.37
N PHE A 23 1.00 -16.38 3.97
CA PHE A 23 1.99 -15.73 4.83
C PHE A 23 2.36 -16.60 6.03
N THR A 24 1.37 -17.21 6.68
CA THR A 24 1.60 -18.11 7.82
C THR A 24 2.45 -19.30 7.41
N GLU A 25 2.16 -19.93 6.28
CA GLU A 25 2.93 -21.07 5.78
C GLU A 25 4.40 -20.70 5.51
N GLU A 26 4.65 -19.61 4.76
CA GLU A 26 6.01 -19.22 4.36
C GLU A 26 6.83 -18.62 5.52
N CYS A 27 6.17 -17.92 6.46
CA CYS A 27 6.85 -17.18 7.51
C CYS A 27 6.78 -17.84 8.90
N THR A 28 6.22 -19.05 9.03
CA THR A 28 6.13 -19.78 10.32
C THR A 28 7.47 -19.90 11.03
N VAL A 29 8.55 -20.16 10.32
CA VAL A 29 9.90 -20.33 10.89
C VAL A 29 10.46 -19.03 11.49
N HIS A 30 9.91 -17.88 11.11
CA HIS A 30 10.34 -16.56 11.60
C HIS A 30 9.47 -16.09 12.78
N ASP A 31 8.43 -16.83 13.15
CA ASP A 31 7.49 -16.47 14.23
C ASP A 31 6.91 -15.05 14.06
N LEU A 32 6.58 -14.67 12.81
CA LEU A 32 5.95 -13.41 12.46
C LEU A 32 4.57 -13.64 11.83
N THR A 33 3.61 -12.79 12.23
CA THR A 33 2.34 -12.67 11.52
C THR A 33 2.44 -11.58 10.43
N SER A 34 1.54 -11.62 9.44
CA SER A 34 1.49 -10.62 8.36
C SER A 34 1.34 -9.18 8.90
N VAL A 35 0.58 -9.00 9.98
CA VAL A 35 0.39 -7.69 10.62
C VAL A 35 1.66 -7.25 11.36
N GLN A 36 2.36 -8.17 12.03
CA GLN A 36 3.64 -7.85 12.67
C GLN A 36 4.69 -7.45 11.64
N TYR A 37 4.77 -8.18 10.51
CA TYR A 37 5.66 -7.82 9.41
C TYR A 37 5.32 -6.42 8.85
N ALA A 38 4.05 -6.15 8.54
CA ALA A 38 3.63 -4.84 8.06
C ALA A 38 3.96 -3.71 9.06
N ALA A 39 3.81 -3.96 10.36
CA ALA A 39 4.19 -3.00 11.40
C ALA A 39 5.70 -2.75 11.43
N LEU A 40 6.54 -3.78 11.31
CA LEU A 40 7.99 -3.62 11.25
C LEU A 40 8.42 -2.79 10.04
N VAL A 41 7.89 -3.08 8.84
CA VAL A 41 8.16 -2.30 7.62
C VAL A 41 7.75 -0.85 7.80
N ALA A 42 6.53 -0.59 8.27
CA ALA A 42 6.04 0.77 8.46
C ALA A 42 6.83 1.57 9.50
N ILE A 43 7.35 0.91 10.57
CA ILE A 43 8.21 1.54 11.57
C ILE A 43 9.60 1.83 11.00
N ASP A 44 10.14 0.95 10.14
CA ASP A 44 11.44 1.16 9.48
C ASP A 44 11.40 2.35 8.53
N GLU A 45 10.36 2.44 7.72
CA GLU A 45 10.13 3.56 6.80
C GLU A 45 9.77 4.88 7.51
N ASN A 46 9.21 4.81 8.73
CA ASN A 46 8.78 5.97 9.52
C ASN A 46 9.31 5.90 10.95
N PRO A 47 10.62 6.07 11.19
CA PRO A 47 11.19 6.02 12.53
C PRO A 47 10.57 7.08 13.44
N GLY A 48 10.10 6.69 14.62
CA GLY A 48 9.40 7.60 15.54
C GLY A 48 7.91 7.73 15.26
N VAL A 49 7.33 6.84 14.47
CA VAL A 49 5.88 6.78 14.27
C VAL A 49 5.16 6.45 15.58
N ASP A 50 4.04 7.11 15.86
CA ASP A 50 3.16 6.74 16.97
C ASP A 50 2.14 5.65 16.56
N ALA A 51 1.48 5.04 17.54
CA ALA A 51 0.53 3.97 17.31
C ALA A 51 -0.70 4.40 16.47
N THR A 52 -1.09 5.67 16.51
CA THR A 52 -2.23 6.18 15.75
C THR A 52 -1.87 6.27 14.26
N ARG A 53 -0.71 6.86 13.95
CA ARG A 53 -0.22 6.94 12.58
C ARG A 53 0.11 5.54 12.05
N LEU A 54 0.72 4.67 12.85
CA LEU A 54 1.01 3.29 12.47
C LEU A 54 -0.25 2.52 12.07
N SER A 55 -1.36 2.66 12.82
CA SER A 55 -2.63 1.99 12.48
C SER A 55 -3.16 2.39 11.10
N GLY A 56 -3.01 3.67 10.74
CA GLY A 56 -3.36 4.17 9.40
C GLY A 56 -2.44 3.63 8.31
N LEU A 57 -1.11 3.60 8.55
CA LEU A 57 -0.13 3.11 7.57
C LEU A 57 -0.35 1.65 7.19
N ILE A 58 -0.67 0.79 8.16
CA ILE A 58 -0.84 -0.65 7.92
C ILE A 58 -2.31 -1.08 7.74
N ALA A 59 -3.24 -0.13 7.63
CA ALA A 59 -4.68 -0.39 7.50
C ALA A 59 -5.21 -1.36 8.58
N PHE A 60 -4.80 -1.18 9.83
CA PHE A 60 -5.14 -2.08 10.93
C PHE A 60 -5.85 -1.34 12.06
N ASP A 61 -6.81 -2.02 12.71
CA ASP A 61 -7.59 -1.40 13.77
C ASP A 61 -6.73 -1.05 15.00
N ARG A 62 -6.85 0.22 15.44
CA ARG A 62 -6.07 0.77 16.57
C ARG A 62 -6.28 0.00 17.87
N SER A 63 -7.49 -0.50 18.14
CA SER A 63 -7.79 -1.22 19.36
C SER A 63 -7.01 -2.54 19.49
N THR A 64 -6.75 -3.15 18.35
CA THR A 64 -6.03 -4.43 18.24
C THR A 64 -4.51 -4.23 18.07
N LEU A 65 -4.09 -3.07 17.53
CA LEU A 65 -2.68 -2.77 17.28
C LEU A 65 -1.83 -2.74 18.54
N GLY A 66 -2.40 -2.32 19.70
CA GLY A 66 -1.70 -2.32 20.98
C GLY A 66 -1.05 -3.67 21.28
N GLY A 67 -1.82 -4.75 21.17
CA GLY A 67 -1.30 -6.10 21.38
C GLY A 67 -0.29 -6.58 20.34
N VAL A 68 -0.30 -6.02 19.12
CA VAL A 68 0.74 -6.29 18.11
C VAL A 68 2.05 -5.62 18.53
N ILE A 69 1.99 -4.35 18.91
CA ILE A 69 3.15 -3.57 19.37
C ILE A 69 3.78 -4.21 20.62
N GLU A 70 2.98 -4.63 21.60
CA GLU A 70 3.47 -5.31 22.80
C GLU A 70 4.20 -6.61 22.47
N ARG A 71 3.68 -7.40 21.53
CA ARG A 71 4.34 -8.65 21.09
C ARG A 71 5.66 -8.39 20.35
N LEU A 72 5.72 -7.35 19.51
CA LEU A 72 6.95 -6.97 18.82
C LEU A 72 8.01 -6.47 19.80
N GLU A 73 7.61 -5.72 20.83
CA GLU A 73 8.49 -5.25 21.89
C GLU A 73 8.97 -6.42 22.77
N ALA A 74 8.09 -7.37 23.12
CA ALA A 74 8.45 -8.57 23.87
C ALA A 74 9.43 -9.49 23.12
N LYS A 75 9.45 -9.41 21.77
CA LYS A 75 10.42 -10.10 20.90
C LYS A 75 11.71 -9.29 20.68
N ASP A 76 11.84 -8.13 21.31
CA ASP A 76 12.96 -7.19 21.13
C ASP A 76 13.15 -6.72 19.68
N LEU A 77 12.07 -6.74 18.87
CA LEU A 77 12.12 -6.28 17.48
C LEU A 77 11.90 -4.76 17.35
N ILE A 78 11.24 -4.16 18.30
CA ILE A 78 11.00 -2.71 18.41
C ILE A 78 11.23 -2.22 19.82
N TYR A 79 11.38 -0.91 19.98
CA TYR A 79 11.39 -0.24 21.28
C TYR A 79 10.60 1.06 21.22
N ARG A 80 10.15 1.52 22.40
CA ARG A 80 9.40 2.76 22.56
C ARG A 80 10.23 3.85 23.22
N ARG A 81 10.07 5.08 22.74
CA ARG A 81 10.57 6.29 23.42
C ARG A 81 9.44 7.29 23.65
N PRO A 82 9.39 8.01 24.78
CA PRO A 82 8.46 9.10 24.93
C PRO A 82 8.80 10.22 23.95
N SER A 83 7.78 10.87 23.37
CA SER A 83 7.98 12.08 22.57
C SER A 83 8.54 13.20 23.46
N GLU A 84 9.39 14.05 22.89
CA GLU A 84 9.91 15.23 23.56
C GLU A 84 8.83 16.30 23.73
N GLU A 85 7.89 16.39 22.79
CA GLU A 85 6.79 17.35 22.80
C GLU A 85 5.65 16.96 23.76
N ASP A 86 5.26 15.66 23.76
CA ASP A 86 4.26 15.13 24.68
C ASP A 86 4.68 13.72 25.16
N LYS A 87 5.12 13.64 26.41
CA LYS A 87 5.59 12.39 27.03
C LYS A 87 4.52 11.29 27.14
N ARG A 88 3.24 11.62 26.91
CA ARG A 88 2.15 10.64 26.85
C ARG A 88 2.20 9.84 25.56
N ILE A 89 2.74 10.44 24.47
CA ILE A 89 2.90 9.80 23.19
C ILE A 89 4.16 8.94 23.21
N LYS A 90 4.01 7.67 22.81
CA LYS A 90 5.13 6.72 22.66
C LYS A 90 5.46 6.57 21.18
N LEU A 91 6.68 6.93 20.83
CA LEU A 91 7.24 6.81 19.50
C LEU A 91 7.90 5.45 19.35
N LEU A 92 7.69 4.81 18.20
CA LEU A 92 8.13 3.46 17.89
C LEU A 92 9.38 3.49 16.99
N TYR A 93 10.31 2.62 17.25
CA TYR A 93 11.56 2.47 16.50
C TYR A 93 11.91 1.00 16.35
N LEU A 94 12.51 0.61 15.22
CA LEU A 94 13.11 -0.71 15.10
C LEU A 94 14.35 -0.83 15.98
N SER A 95 14.49 -1.99 16.61
CA SER A 95 15.74 -2.44 17.21
C SER A 95 16.72 -2.94 16.12
N PRO A 96 18.01 -3.17 16.43
CA PRO A 96 18.91 -3.90 15.54
C PRO A 96 18.34 -5.28 15.15
N ALA A 97 17.80 -6.03 16.11
CA ALA A 97 17.18 -7.33 15.85
C ALA A 97 15.95 -7.23 14.93
N GLY A 98 15.15 -6.14 15.03
CA GLY A 98 14.04 -5.88 14.12
C GLY A 98 14.49 -5.66 12.68
N ARG A 99 15.58 -4.92 12.45
CA ARG A 99 16.18 -4.74 11.12
C ARG A 99 16.70 -6.05 10.54
N ASP A 100 17.44 -6.83 11.35
CA ASP A 100 17.93 -8.14 10.94
C ASP A 100 16.78 -9.10 10.61
N MET A 101 15.68 -9.04 11.34
CA MET A 101 14.46 -9.81 11.07
C MET A 101 13.86 -9.44 9.71
N LEU A 102 13.74 -8.15 9.37
CA LEU A 102 13.24 -7.72 8.06
C LEU A 102 14.09 -8.26 6.92
N VAL A 103 15.42 -8.21 7.04
CA VAL A 103 16.33 -8.79 6.05
C VAL A 103 16.11 -10.31 5.94
N THR A 104 16.03 -11.00 7.08
CA THR A 104 15.90 -12.46 7.12
C THR A 104 14.59 -12.95 6.49
N VAL A 105 13.49 -12.24 6.69
CA VAL A 105 12.17 -12.67 6.23
C VAL A 105 11.88 -12.28 4.77
N THR A 106 12.69 -11.42 4.16
CA THR A 106 12.44 -10.89 2.81
C THR A 106 12.15 -11.97 1.78
N ALA A 107 12.98 -12.99 1.67
CA ALA A 107 12.79 -14.06 0.68
C ALA A 107 11.49 -14.86 0.91
N ALA A 108 11.08 -15.06 2.15
CA ALA A 108 9.82 -15.72 2.47
C ALA A 108 8.62 -14.86 2.06
N VAL A 109 8.70 -13.56 2.31
CA VAL A 109 7.65 -12.60 1.92
C VAL A 109 7.53 -12.49 0.40
N GLU A 110 8.64 -12.47 -0.33
CA GLU A 110 8.62 -12.50 -1.81
C GLU A 110 7.89 -13.73 -2.34
N ARG A 111 8.17 -14.92 -1.78
CA ARG A 111 7.42 -16.14 -2.14
C ARG A 111 5.92 -16.03 -1.85
N VAL A 112 5.53 -15.40 -0.75
CA VAL A 112 4.10 -15.13 -0.47
C VAL A 112 3.47 -14.31 -1.59
N GLN A 113 4.13 -13.24 -2.06
CA GLN A 113 3.60 -12.40 -3.14
C GLN A 113 3.48 -13.18 -4.46
N GLU A 114 4.48 -13.98 -4.78
CA GLU A 114 4.45 -14.85 -5.96
C GLU A 114 3.29 -15.85 -5.88
N ARG A 115 3.12 -16.55 -4.76
CA ARG A 115 2.05 -17.53 -4.53
C ARG A 115 0.65 -16.92 -4.57
N ILE A 116 0.46 -15.69 -4.12
CA ILE A 116 -0.83 -14.98 -4.24
C ILE A 116 -1.21 -14.81 -5.71
N LEU A 117 -0.22 -14.52 -6.59
CA LEU A 117 -0.45 -14.25 -8.01
C LEU A 117 -0.33 -15.51 -8.89
N GLU A 118 0.18 -16.62 -8.37
CA GLU A 118 0.43 -17.85 -9.13
C GLU A 118 -0.80 -18.35 -9.91
N PRO A 119 -2.04 -18.34 -9.34
CA PRO A 119 -3.23 -18.81 -10.07
C PRO A 119 -3.60 -17.93 -11.27
N LEU A 120 -3.06 -16.71 -11.38
CA LEU A 120 -3.34 -15.79 -12.47
C LEU A 120 -2.38 -16.01 -13.64
N ARG A 121 -2.92 -15.92 -14.88
CA ARG A 121 -2.07 -15.91 -16.08
C ARG A 121 -1.07 -14.74 -15.99
N PRO A 122 0.18 -14.90 -16.44
CA PRO A 122 1.19 -13.82 -16.34
C PRO A 122 0.73 -12.47 -16.89
N ALA A 123 -0.02 -12.47 -18.00
CA ALA A 123 -0.58 -11.27 -18.60
C ALA A 123 -1.60 -10.53 -17.71
N ASP A 124 -2.30 -11.26 -16.82
CA ASP A 124 -3.36 -10.71 -15.97
C ASP A 124 -2.83 -10.16 -14.64
N ARG A 125 -1.63 -10.57 -14.22
CA ARG A 125 -1.06 -10.21 -12.90
C ARG A 125 -0.90 -8.71 -12.74
N LYS A 126 -0.34 -8.03 -13.75
CA LYS A 126 -0.17 -6.57 -13.73
C LYS A 126 -1.52 -5.86 -13.68
N THR A 127 -2.47 -6.28 -14.48
CA THR A 127 -3.84 -5.70 -14.50
C THR A 127 -4.53 -5.89 -13.16
N PHE A 128 -4.40 -7.08 -12.56
CA PHE A 128 -4.97 -7.34 -11.24
C PHE A 128 -4.43 -6.37 -10.17
N ILE A 129 -3.10 -6.19 -10.09
CA ILE A 129 -2.48 -5.25 -9.14
C ILE A 129 -2.97 -3.83 -9.42
N GLN A 130 -3.02 -3.38 -10.68
CA GLN A 130 -3.50 -2.05 -11.04
C GLN A 130 -4.94 -1.82 -10.59
N LEU A 131 -5.85 -2.76 -10.85
CA LEU A 131 -7.25 -2.65 -10.46
C LEU A 131 -7.43 -2.67 -8.94
N LEU A 132 -6.68 -3.51 -8.23
CA LEU A 132 -6.71 -3.56 -6.77
C LEU A 132 -6.19 -2.26 -6.15
N THR A 133 -5.08 -1.72 -6.67
CA THR A 133 -4.53 -0.43 -6.25
C THR A 133 -5.52 0.71 -6.50
N GLN A 134 -6.15 0.75 -7.67
CA GLN A 134 -7.16 1.74 -7.99
C GLN A 134 -8.36 1.64 -7.04
N LEU A 135 -8.86 0.44 -6.76
CA LEU A 135 -9.95 0.21 -5.82
C LEU A 135 -9.62 0.75 -4.42
N VAL A 136 -8.42 0.44 -3.92
CA VAL A 136 -7.97 0.89 -2.59
C VAL A 136 -7.82 2.41 -2.54
N ASN A 137 -7.16 3.02 -3.53
CA ASN A 137 -6.90 4.45 -3.55
C ASN A 137 -8.19 5.29 -3.68
N LEU A 138 -9.11 4.89 -4.56
CA LEU A 138 -10.39 5.60 -4.74
C LEU A 138 -11.27 5.55 -3.47
N HIS A 139 -11.22 4.44 -2.72
CA HIS A 139 -11.95 4.34 -1.47
C HIS A 139 -11.25 5.05 -0.32
N ASN A 140 -9.92 5.11 -0.32
CA ASN A 140 -9.15 5.76 0.74
C ASN A 140 -9.56 7.23 0.95
N ASP A 141 -9.84 7.97 -0.14
CA ASP A 141 -10.26 9.38 -0.07
C ASP A 141 -11.68 9.57 0.53
N THR A 142 -12.51 8.54 0.49
CA THR A 142 -13.91 8.57 0.97
C THR A 142 -14.09 7.95 2.36
N LEU A 143 -13.09 7.22 2.86
CA LEU A 143 -13.17 6.57 4.16
C LEU A 143 -13.05 7.56 5.33
N PRO A 144 -13.65 7.26 6.50
CA PRO A 144 -13.38 7.97 7.73
C PRO A 144 -11.88 8.04 8.02
N SER A 145 -11.41 9.14 8.61
CA SER A 145 -9.97 9.36 8.88
C SER A 145 -9.30 8.23 9.66
N SER A 146 -10.04 7.51 10.50
CA SER A 146 -9.57 6.35 11.26
C SER A 146 -9.25 5.11 10.40
N LEU A 147 -9.72 5.06 9.16
CA LEU A 147 -9.52 3.95 8.22
C LEU A 147 -8.70 4.36 6.99
N ARG A 148 -8.28 5.63 6.89
CA ARG A 148 -7.48 6.11 5.77
C ARG A 148 -6.05 5.61 5.89
N LEU A 149 -5.54 5.03 4.79
CA LEU A 149 -4.11 4.83 4.62
C LEU A 149 -3.44 6.21 4.53
N VAL A 150 -2.48 6.48 5.39
CA VAL A 150 -1.62 7.66 5.29
C VAL A 150 -0.49 7.31 4.32
N VAL A 151 -0.75 7.48 3.03
CA VAL A 151 0.29 7.40 2.00
C VAL A 151 0.84 8.80 1.83
N ASP A 152 2.08 9.04 2.23
CA ASP A 152 2.78 10.28 1.87
C ASP A 152 2.95 10.29 0.35
N ARG A 153 2.24 11.21 -0.32
CA ARG A 153 2.18 11.29 -1.80
C ARG A 153 3.52 11.71 -2.45
N GLU A 154 4.55 12.02 -1.68
CA GLU A 154 5.84 12.48 -2.23
C GLU A 154 6.64 11.39 -2.96
N THR A 155 6.33 10.09 -2.77
CA THR A 155 7.04 8.99 -3.46
C THR A 155 6.30 8.39 -4.65
N ALA A 156 5.07 8.85 -4.96
CA ALA A 156 4.23 8.27 -6.02
C ALA A 156 4.41 8.94 -7.40
N GLU A 157 5.15 10.05 -7.52
CA GLU A 157 5.29 10.77 -8.79
C GLU A 157 6.37 10.21 -9.73
N ASP A 158 7.19 9.23 -9.29
CA ASP A 158 8.29 8.67 -10.12
C ASP A 158 7.98 7.29 -10.74
N THR A 159 6.74 6.83 -10.73
CA THR A 159 6.32 5.67 -11.51
C THR A 159 5.48 6.12 -12.72
N GLY A 160 6.20 6.61 -13.74
CA GLY A 160 5.84 6.75 -15.16
C GLY A 160 4.38 6.58 -15.55
N ALA A 161 3.57 7.65 -15.49
CA ALA A 161 2.37 7.73 -16.27
C ALA A 161 2.74 7.76 -17.78
N PRO A 162 2.11 6.94 -18.64
CA PRO A 162 2.36 7.02 -20.07
C PRO A 162 1.88 8.38 -20.60
N PRO A 163 2.58 9.00 -21.55
CA PRO A 163 2.20 10.29 -22.11
C PRO A 163 0.82 10.20 -22.77
N ALA A 164 -0.01 11.21 -22.52
CA ALA A 164 -1.30 11.35 -23.15
C ALA A 164 -1.13 11.38 -24.68
N VAL A 165 -1.86 10.50 -25.35
CA VAL A 165 -1.95 10.48 -26.81
C VAL A 165 -2.71 11.72 -27.26
N THR A 166 -2.02 12.73 -27.74
CA THR A 166 -2.63 13.87 -28.44
C THR A 166 -2.99 13.43 -29.85
N ASP A 167 -4.28 13.25 -30.08
CA ASP A 167 -4.84 13.09 -31.43
C ASP A 167 -4.55 14.35 -32.25
N GLY A 168 -3.53 14.26 -33.11
CA GLY A 168 -3.22 15.25 -34.11
C GLY A 168 -4.22 15.20 -35.26
N ASN A 169 -5.29 15.96 -35.19
CA ASN A 169 -6.15 16.17 -36.37
C ASN A 169 -5.71 17.41 -37.13
N THR A 170 -4.85 17.18 -38.11
CA THR A 170 -4.41 18.14 -39.13
C THR A 170 -5.53 18.39 -40.13
N LYS A 171 -6.21 19.50 -40.08
CA LYS A 171 -7.00 20.00 -41.22
C LYS A 171 -6.19 21.06 -41.95
N ARG A 172 -5.64 20.64 -43.13
CA ARG A 172 -5.25 21.51 -44.24
C ARG A 172 -6.46 22.31 -44.73
N GLY A 173 -6.30 23.61 -44.91
CA GLY A 173 -7.30 24.44 -45.60
C GLY A 173 -6.70 25.76 -46.03
N LYS A 174 -6.12 25.71 -47.23
CA LYS A 174 -6.05 26.66 -48.35
C LYS A 174 -5.99 28.17 -48.07
N ALA A 175 -4.90 28.69 -48.55
CA ALA A 175 -4.68 30.07 -48.95
C ALA A 175 -5.70 30.57 -49.98
N ALA A 176 -6.11 31.80 -49.86
CA ALA A 176 -6.52 32.63 -50.98
C ALA A 176 -6.19 34.11 -50.70
N ALA A 177 -5.43 34.63 -51.60
CA ALA A 177 -4.99 36.00 -51.70
C ALA A 177 -6.12 36.94 -52.14
N GLY A 178 -6.01 38.23 -51.83
CA GLY A 178 -6.62 39.19 -52.72
C GLY A 178 -7.16 40.44 -52.07
N ARG A 179 -6.33 41.46 -52.13
CA ARG A 179 -6.57 42.75 -52.79
C ARG A 179 -7.20 43.88 -51.98
N LYS A 180 -6.31 44.88 -51.84
CA LYS A 180 -6.62 46.30 -51.64
C LYS A 180 -7.80 46.80 -52.43
N VAL A 181 -8.59 47.68 -51.85
CA VAL A 181 -9.00 48.96 -52.48
C VAL A 181 -9.35 50.01 -51.43
N LYS A 182 -8.91 51.20 -51.71
CA LYS A 182 -8.92 52.49 -51.07
C LYS A 182 -10.26 53.27 -51.32
N ARG A 183 -10.55 54.28 -50.52
CA ARG A 183 -11.49 55.42 -50.69
C ARG A 183 -12.88 55.18 -50.03
N ARG A 184 -13.42 56.08 -49.29
CA ARG A 184 -13.32 57.54 -48.97
C ARG A 184 -13.74 57.79 -47.57
#